data_466cb81b6e60677cbf48894bdec65eb6
#
_entry.id   466cb81b6e60677cbf48894bdec65eb6
#
_cell.length_a   1.000
_cell.length_b   1.000
_cell.length_c   1.000
_cell.angle_alpha   90.00
_cell.angle_beta   90.00
_cell.angle_gamma   90.00
#
_symmetry.space_group_name_H-M   'P 1'
#
loop_
_entity.id
_entity.type
_entity.pdbx_description
1 polymer ?
#
loop_
_entity_poly.entity_id
_entity_poly.type
_entity_poly.pdbx_seq_one_letter_code
_entity_poly.pdbx_strand_id
1 'polypeptide(L)'
;MTEAGEGEDGRIKSAVGIGTLLTEGIGDTIRVSLSEEPEAEIPVARRLVELIGEAARKREEAEAAIHDDTLRLDFDTDDNADLQLLAAMTAGGALIGHKAHNLVITNHGERQEALEDSILQAARVRFTKPEYTSCPGCGRTLYNLQETVSRIKEAINREAEHDERFRTLRIAIMGCIVNGPGEMADADYGYVGAGPGRVSLYKQKTCVEKNIPSDEAVGKLLQLIRSSEKPQEGLTDGR
;
A
#
# COMPACT_ATOMS: atom_id res chain seq x y z
N MET A 1 2.86 -9.89 -8.71
CA MET A 1 2.32 -8.58 -9.12
C MET A 1 1.98 -7.85 -7.85
N THR A 2 2.48 -6.65 -7.65
CA THR A 2 2.12 -5.84 -6.48
C THR A 2 0.82 -5.11 -6.75
N GLU A 3 0.07 -4.83 -5.67
CA GLU A 3 -1.00 -3.87 -5.73
C GLU A 3 -0.41 -2.51 -6.07
N ALA A 4 -0.99 -1.84 -7.05
CA ALA A 4 -0.55 -0.52 -7.43
C ALA A 4 -0.78 0.48 -6.27
N GLY A 5 0.12 1.40 -6.14
CA GLY A 5 0.06 2.54 -5.24
C GLY A 5 0.81 3.68 -5.89
N GLU A 6 0.81 4.85 -5.29
CA GLU A 6 1.60 5.98 -5.79
C GLU A 6 2.61 6.43 -4.74
N GLY A 7 3.62 7.18 -5.18
CA GLY A 7 4.62 7.77 -4.33
C GLY A 7 5.37 6.75 -3.49
N GLU A 8 5.65 7.11 -2.26
CA GLU A 8 6.36 6.28 -1.29
C GLU A 8 5.63 4.97 -0.99
N ASP A 9 4.31 5.02 -0.77
CA ASP A 9 3.52 3.83 -0.42
C ASP A 9 3.59 2.74 -1.51
N GLY A 10 3.54 3.11 -2.78
CA GLY A 10 3.65 2.17 -3.90
C GLY A 10 5.03 1.52 -3.99
N ARG A 11 6.08 2.29 -3.72
CA ARG A 11 7.48 1.81 -3.71
C ARG A 11 7.74 0.87 -2.55
N ILE A 12 7.30 1.22 -1.35
CA ILE A 12 7.43 0.37 -0.15
C ILE A 12 6.62 -0.93 -0.31
N LYS A 13 5.38 -0.89 -0.81
CA LYS A 13 4.58 -2.10 -1.11
C LYS A 13 5.30 -3.00 -2.12
N SER A 14 5.88 -2.42 -3.17
CA SER A 14 6.65 -3.18 -4.16
C SER A 14 7.91 -3.81 -3.54
N ALA A 15 8.62 -3.07 -2.69
CA ALA A 15 9.81 -3.56 -2.02
C ALA A 15 9.50 -4.67 -1.01
N VAL A 16 8.45 -4.51 -0.19
CA VAL A 16 7.99 -5.56 0.73
C VAL A 16 7.55 -6.81 -0.02
N GLY A 17 6.73 -6.69 -1.08
CA GLY A 17 6.19 -7.85 -1.79
C GLY A 17 7.19 -8.50 -2.73
N ILE A 18 7.72 -7.76 -3.71
CA ILE A 18 8.67 -8.28 -4.71
C ILE A 18 10.04 -8.50 -4.06
N GLY A 19 10.51 -7.53 -3.27
CA GLY A 19 11.83 -7.57 -2.66
C GLY A 19 12.02 -8.77 -1.73
N THR A 20 11.01 -9.13 -0.94
CA THR A 20 11.04 -10.35 -0.11
C THR A 20 11.31 -11.59 -0.96
N LEU A 21 10.57 -11.78 -2.05
CA LEU A 21 10.76 -12.94 -2.92
C LEU A 21 12.15 -12.95 -3.57
N LEU A 22 12.62 -11.80 -4.05
CA LEU A 22 13.94 -11.68 -4.66
C LEU A 22 15.07 -11.99 -3.66
N THR A 23 14.95 -11.55 -2.41
CA THR A 23 15.95 -11.86 -1.36
C THR A 23 15.94 -13.33 -0.94
N GLU A 24 14.88 -14.06 -1.26
CA GLU A 24 14.78 -15.53 -1.10
C GLU A 24 15.22 -16.30 -2.35
N GLY A 25 15.69 -15.61 -3.38
CA GLY A 25 16.11 -16.21 -4.65
C GLY A 25 14.92 -16.66 -5.52
N ILE A 26 13.75 -16.13 -5.30
CA ILE A 26 12.51 -16.46 -6.04
C ILE A 26 12.21 -15.37 -7.07
N GLY A 27 12.11 -15.75 -8.34
CA GLY A 27 11.67 -14.91 -9.46
C GLY A 27 12.79 -14.54 -10.43
N ASP A 28 12.57 -14.85 -11.71
CA ASP A 28 13.46 -14.53 -12.82
C ASP A 28 13.05 -13.25 -13.54
N THR A 29 11.80 -12.84 -13.37
CA THR A 29 11.24 -11.60 -13.90
C THR A 29 10.35 -10.93 -12.88
N ILE A 30 10.39 -9.59 -12.84
CA ILE A 30 9.57 -8.79 -11.94
C ILE A 30 8.67 -7.82 -12.74
N ARG A 31 7.55 -7.46 -12.15
CA ARG A 31 6.71 -6.36 -12.61
C ARG A 31 6.34 -5.48 -11.43
N VAL A 32 6.81 -4.25 -11.46
CA VAL A 32 6.35 -3.17 -10.58
C VAL A 32 5.12 -2.54 -11.22
N SER A 33 4.13 -2.16 -10.43
CA SER A 33 2.97 -1.40 -10.88
C SER A 33 2.77 -0.21 -9.95
N LEU A 34 2.75 0.98 -10.53
CA LEU A 34 2.51 2.23 -9.82
C LEU A 34 1.31 2.96 -10.44
N SER A 35 0.60 3.75 -9.62
CA SER A 35 -0.47 4.63 -10.10
C SER A 35 0.11 5.98 -10.53
N GLU A 36 1.20 5.93 -11.28
CA GLU A 36 1.97 7.05 -11.80
C GLU A 36 2.15 6.89 -13.32
N GLU A 37 2.93 7.78 -13.95
CA GLU A 37 3.33 7.58 -15.35
C GLU A 37 4.13 6.28 -15.48
N PRO A 38 3.93 5.50 -16.56
CA PRO A 38 4.55 4.17 -16.69
C PRO A 38 6.08 4.17 -16.57
N GLU A 39 6.73 5.27 -16.96
CA GLU A 39 8.18 5.44 -16.88
C GLU A 39 8.70 5.43 -15.43
N ALA A 40 7.87 5.79 -14.45
CA ALA A 40 8.23 5.80 -13.04
C ALA A 40 8.48 4.38 -12.48
N GLU A 41 7.92 3.35 -13.11
CA GLU A 41 8.10 1.95 -12.70
C GLU A 41 9.52 1.42 -12.97
N ILE A 42 10.17 1.90 -14.03
CA ILE A 42 11.46 1.40 -14.50
C ILE A 42 12.59 1.62 -13.49
N PRO A 43 12.82 2.85 -12.96
CA PRO A 43 13.88 3.07 -11.99
C PRO A 43 13.64 2.29 -10.70
N VAL A 44 12.39 2.16 -10.25
CA VAL A 44 12.06 1.36 -9.05
C VAL A 44 12.38 -0.12 -9.27
N ALA A 45 11.95 -0.69 -10.41
CA ALA A 45 12.23 -2.08 -10.75
C ALA A 45 13.73 -2.37 -10.84
N ARG A 46 14.51 -1.48 -11.48
CA ARG A 46 15.97 -1.61 -11.57
C ARG A 46 16.62 -1.57 -10.20
N ARG A 47 16.20 -0.59 -9.35
CA ARG A 47 16.81 -0.42 -8.04
C ARG A 47 16.52 -1.60 -7.12
N LEU A 48 15.31 -2.17 -7.17
CA LEU A 48 15.00 -3.41 -6.45
C LEU A 48 15.97 -4.54 -6.81
N VAL A 49 16.26 -4.74 -8.10
CA VAL A 49 17.19 -5.78 -8.57
C VAL A 49 18.62 -5.50 -8.10
N GLU A 50 19.08 -4.25 -8.16
CA GLU A 50 20.43 -3.86 -7.73
C GLU A 50 20.66 -4.07 -6.23
N LEU A 51 19.62 -3.87 -5.41
CA LEU A 51 19.68 -3.97 -3.96
C LEU A 51 19.57 -5.41 -3.41
N ILE A 52 19.25 -6.43 -4.24
CA ILE A 52 19.00 -7.82 -3.78
C ILE A 52 20.10 -8.35 -2.88
N GLY A 53 21.36 -8.25 -3.30
CA GLY A 53 22.49 -8.83 -2.57
C GLY A 53 22.68 -8.19 -1.19
N GLU A 54 22.53 -6.87 -1.10
CA GLU A 54 22.66 -6.16 0.17
C GLU A 54 21.46 -6.46 1.08
N ALA A 55 20.25 -6.41 0.56
CA ALA A 55 19.04 -6.71 1.31
C ALA A 55 19.02 -8.14 1.85
N ALA A 56 19.44 -9.13 1.05
CA ALA A 56 19.52 -10.53 1.48
C ALA A 56 20.50 -10.72 2.64
N ARG A 57 21.69 -10.14 2.54
CA ARG A 57 22.69 -10.20 3.61
C ARG A 57 22.18 -9.54 4.91
N LYS A 58 21.67 -8.31 4.80
CA LYS A 58 21.11 -7.59 5.96
C LYS A 58 19.92 -8.34 6.60
N ARG A 59 19.09 -8.99 5.79
CA ARG A 59 17.98 -9.81 6.27
C ARG A 59 18.45 -10.97 7.12
N GLU A 60 19.43 -11.75 6.66
CA GLU A 60 19.98 -12.89 7.41
C GLU A 60 20.55 -12.45 8.76
N GLU A 61 21.32 -11.35 8.78
CA GLU A 61 21.89 -10.77 10.00
C GLU A 61 20.78 -10.31 10.98
N ALA A 62 19.75 -9.61 10.47
CA ALA A 62 18.68 -9.06 11.29
C ALA A 62 17.71 -10.11 11.80
N GLU A 63 17.36 -11.12 10.99
CA GLU A 63 16.50 -12.23 11.41
C GLU A 63 17.15 -13.06 12.52
N ALA A 64 18.47 -13.27 12.46
CA ALA A 64 19.23 -13.96 13.51
C ALA A 64 19.27 -13.19 14.85
N ALA A 65 19.03 -11.87 14.80
CA ALA A 65 19.07 -10.97 15.95
C ALA A 65 17.66 -10.53 16.44
N ILE A 66 16.58 -11.16 15.96
CA ILE A 66 15.23 -10.86 16.44
C ILE A 66 15.14 -11.14 17.94
N HIS A 67 14.72 -10.15 18.71
CA HIS A 67 14.52 -10.23 20.14
C HIS A 67 13.25 -9.49 20.56
N ASP A 68 12.49 -10.05 21.50
CA ASP A 68 11.23 -9.51 21.98
C ASP A 68 10.26 -9.12 20.83
N ASP A 69 10.10 -10.03 19.86
CA ASP A 69 9.20 -9.85 18.73
C ASP A 69 9.52 -8.61 17.89
N THR A 70 10.76 -8.10 17.97
CA THR A 70 11.22 -6.87 17.31
C THR A 70 12.36 -7.15 16.36
N LEU A 71 12.17 -6.78 15.09
CA LEU A 71 13.22 -6.72 14.08
C LEU A 71 13.90 -5.35 14.16
N ARG A 72 15.23 -5.33 14.24
CA ARG A 72 16.03 -4.10 14.30
C ARG A 72 16.94 -4.01 13.09
N LEU A 73 16.87 -2.88 12.39
CA LEU A 73 17.65 -2.61 11.19
C LEU A 73 18.43 -1.29 11.38
N ASP A 74 19.68 -1.31 11.01
CA ASP A 74 20.54 -0.13 11.02
C ASP A 74 21.12 0.12 9.63
N PHE A 75 21.04 1.37 9.19
CA PHE A 75 21.50 1.83 7.90
C PHE A 75 22.38 3.07 8.05
N ASP A 76 23.21 3.27 7.02
CA ASP A 76 24.09 4.43 6.89
C ASP A 76 24.09 4.84 5.40
N THR A 77 22.96 5.43 4.96
CA THR A 77 22.74 5.84 3.57
C THR A 77 22.16 7.24 3.48
N ASP A 78 22.71 8.05 2.58
CA ASP A 78 22.27 9.42 2.31
C ASP A 78 21.06 9.47 1.34
N ASP A 79 20.81 8.41 0.59
CA ASP A 79 19.71 8.34 -0.36
C ASP A 79 18.45 7.79 0.31
N ASN A 80 17.46 8.65 0.49
CA ASN A 80 16.21 8.28 1.13
C ASN A 80 15.39 7.27 0.32
N ALA A 81 15.47 7.28 -1.02
CA ALA A 81 14.79 6.29 -1.85
C ALA A 81 15.40 4.90 -1.68
N ASP A 82 16.73 4.83 -1.60
CA ASP A 82 17.46 3.60 -1.30
C ASP A 82 17.14 3.08 0.10
N LEU A 83 17.12 3.96 1.11
CA LEU A 83 16.74 3.60 2.47
C LEU A 83 15.37 2.92 2.50
N GLN A 84 14.36 3.53 1.85
CA GLN A 84 13.00 2.99 1.79
C GLN A 84 12.96 1.60 1.17
N LEU A 85 13.58 1.43 0.00
CA LEU A 85 13.58 0.14 -0.70
C LEU A 85 14.36 -0.91 0.07
N LEU A 86 15.58 -0.59 0.53
CA LEU A 86 16.45 -1.52 1.22
C LEU A 86 15.84 -1.97 2.56
N ALA A 87 15.31 -1.04 3.35
CA ALA A 87 14.66 -1.38 4.62
C ALA A 87 13.43 -2.26 4.41
N ALA A 88 12.60 -1.93 3.42
CA ALA A 88 11.40 -2.69 3.10
C ALA A 88 11.71 -4.12 2.58
N MET A 89 12.70 -4.28 1.71
CA MET A 89 13.17 -5.59 1.22
C MET A 89 13.73 -6.43 2.35
N THR A 90 14.50 -5.80 3.25
CA THR A 90 15.14 -6.48 4.38
C THR A 90 14.13 -6.95 5.42
N ALA A 91 13.15 -6.09 5.75
CA ALA A 91 12.14 -6.40 6.78
C ALA A 91 11.03 -7.34 6.29
N GLY A 92 10.71 -7.32 5.00
CA GLY A 92 9.51 -7.93 4.44
C GLY A 92 9.34 -9.40 4.80
N GLY A 93 10.39 -10.20 4.66
CA GLY A 93 10.35 -11.64 4.93
C GLY A 93 10.03 -11.98 6.38
N ALA A 94 10.63 -11.26 7.33
CA ALA A 94 10.39 -11.47 8.76
C ALA A 94 8.97 -11.06 9.17
N LEU A 95 8.47 -9.94 8.62
CA LEU A 95 7.15 -9.41 8.95
C LEU A 95 6.03 -10.26 8.33
N ILE A 96 6.12 -10.58 7.02
CA ILE A 96 5.13 -11.41 6.32
C ILE A 96 5.14 -12.84 6.88
N GLY A 97 6.31 -13.35 7.24
CA GLY A 97 6.48 -14.68 7.85
C GLY A 97 6.13 -14.75 9.34
N HIS A 98 5.63 -13.65 9.93
CA HIS A 98 5.27 -13.55 11.34
C HIS A 98 6.41 -13.92 12.31
N LYS A 99 7.66 -13.69 11.92
CA LYS A 99 8.84 -13.85 12.79
C LYS A 99 9.02 -12.65 13.72
N ALA A 100 8.51 -11.49 13.34
CA ALA A 100 8.46 -10.27 14.14
C ALA A 100 7.19 -9.48 13.83
N HIS A 101 6.65 -8.77 14.83
CA HIS A 101 5.49 -7.88 14.70
C HIS A 101 5.85 -6.41 14.99
N ASN A 102 7.08 -6.16 15.45
CA ASN A 102 7.60 -4.84 15.66
C ASN A 102 8.85 -4.61 14.81
N LEU A 103 9.04 -3.36 14.38
CA LEU A 103 10.16 -2.94 13.55
C LEU A 103 10.76 -1.68 14.13
N VAL A 104 12.09 -1.63 14.21
CA VAL A 104 12.86 -0.44 14.55
C VAL A 104 13.90 -0.24 13.47
N ILE A 105 13.91 0.93 12.85
CA ILE A 105 14.86 1.32 11.82
C ILE A 105 15.64 2.54 12.29
N THR A 106 16.96 2.45 12.21
CA THR A 106 17.85 3.61 12.38
C THR A 106 18.61 3.88 11.09
N ASN A 107 18.87 5.15 10.80
CA ASN A 107 19.74 5.60 9.72
C ASN A 107 20.60 6.75 10.23
N HIS A 108 21.92 6.65 10.08
CA HIS A 108 22.88 7.58 10.71
C HIS A 108 22.64 7.75 12.23
N GLY A 109 22.17 6.70 12.92
CA GLY A 109 21.83 6.72 14.35
C GLY A 109 20.48 7.39 14.69
N GLU A 110 19.73 7.90 13.73
CA GLU A 110 18.41 8.51 13.93
C GLU A 110 17.29 7.52 13.58
N ARG A 111 16.29 7.45 14.45
CA ARG A 111 15.14 6.56 14.26
C ARG A 111 14.22 7.03 13.15
N GLN A 112 13.74 6.08 12.33
CA GLN A 112 12.92 6.32 11.14
C GLN A 112 11.45 5.88 11.36
N GLU A 113 10.75 6.46 12.35
CA GLU A 113 9.41 6.01 12.77
C GLU A 113 8.36 6.01 11.63
N ALA A 114 8.36 7.02 10.78
CA ALA A 114 7.43 7.10 9.64
C ALA A 114 7.67 5.95 8.63
N LEU A 115 8.93 5.57 8.40
CA LEU A 115 9.28 4.46 7.54
C LEU A 115 8.92 3.11 8.17
N GLU A 116 9.16 2.95 9.49
CA GLU A 116 8.71 1.77 10.26
C GLU A 116 7.22 1.53 10.08
N ASP A 117 6.39 2.56 10.31
CA ASP A 117 4.93 2.48 10.17
C ASP A 117 4.51 2.14 8.74
N SER A 118 5.14 2.74 7.73
CA SER A 118 4.84 2.48 6.33
C SER A 118 5.18 1.03 5.92
N ILE A 119 6.29 0.47 6.40
CA ILE A 119 6.69 -0.92 6.15
C ILE A 119 5.78 -1.90 6.90
N LEU A 120 5.48 -1.64 8.19
CA LEU A 120 4.56 -2.47 8.97
C LEU A 120 3.17 -2.51 8.35
N GLN A 121 2.69 -1.39 7.79
CA GLN A 121 1.43 -1.33 7.09
C GLN A 121 1.48 -2.07 5.75
N ALA A 122 2.56 -1.92 4.97
CA ALA A 122 2.75 -2.65 3.71
C ALA A 122 2.83 -4.17 3.92
N ALA A 123 3.42 -4.62 5.03
CA ALA A 123 3.45 -6.02 5.44
C ALA A 123 2.15 -6.49 6.13
N ARG A 124 1.15 -5.61 6.28
CA ARG A 124 -0.15 -5.87 6.94
C ARG A 124 -0.06 -6.29 8.42
N VAL A 125 1.00 -5.91 9.10
CA VAL A 125 1.21 -6.17 10.53
C VAL A 125 0.46 -5.16 11.39
N ARG A 126 0.50 -3.87 11.00
CA ARG A 126 -0.14 -2.78 11.74
C ARG A 126 -0.61 -1.68 10.78
N PHE A 127 -1.80 -1.13 11.01
CA PHE A 127 -2.37 -0.03 10.25
C PHE A 127 -2.41 1.23 11.12
N THR A 128 -1.71 2.28 10.73
CA THR A 128 -1.64 3.57 11.44
C THR A 128 -2.27 4.71 10.65
N LYS A 129 -2.44 4.54 9.35
CA LYS A 129 -3.04 5.50 8.41
C LYS A 129 -3.97 4.78 7.42
N PRO A 130 -4.86 5.50 6.72
CA PRO A 130 -5.69 4.91 5.67
C PRO A 130 -4.83 4.22 4.60
N GLU A 131 -5.26 3.05 4.15
CA GLU A 131 -4.62 2.34 3.05
C GLU A 131 -5.36 2.63 1.75
N TYR A 132 -4.59 2.91 0.70
CA TYR A 132 -5.14 3.15 -0.64
C TYR A 132 -4.60 2.10 -1.61
N THR A 133 -5.52 1.49 -2.35
CA THR A 133 -5.22 0.60 -3.47
C THR A 133 -5.81 1.20 -4.73
N SER A 134 -5.01 1.43 -5.74
CA SER A 134 -5.48 1.94 -7.03
C SER A 134 -4.93 1.11 -8.16
N CYS A 135 -5.70 0.96 -9.24
CA CYS A 135 -5.18 0.31 -10.44
C CYS A 135 -4.18 1.24 -11.16
N PRO A 136 -3.24 0.69 -11.95
CA PRO A 136 -2.22 1.50 -12.65
C PRO A 136 -2.79 2.36 -13.80
N GLY A 137 -4.10 2.32 -14.02
CA GLY A 137 -4.73 2.95 -15.16
C GLY A 137 -4.51 2.15 -16.47
N CYS A 138 -5.46 2.18 -17.36
CA CYS A 138 -5.35 1.57 -18.69
C CYS A 138 -6.32 2.27 -19.64
N GLY A 139 -6.37 1.88 -20.92
CA GLY A 139 -7.30 2.44 -21.91
C GLY A 139 -8.79 2.33 -21.57
N ARG A 140 -9.15 1.61 -20.50
CA ARG A 140 -10.51 1.50 -19.98
C ARG A 140 -10.82 2.48 -18.85
N THR A 141 -9.82 3.22 -18.37
CA THR A 141 -10.00 4.27 -17.35
C THR A 141 -10.71 5.45 -18.00
N LEU A 142 -11.83 5.87 -17.43
CA LEU A 142 -12.74 6.85 -18.03
C LEU A 142 -12.70 8.21 -17.33
N TYR A 143 -11.73 8.45 -16.46
CA TYR A 143 -11.49 9.69 -15.74
C TYR A 143 -10.01 9.85 -15.41
N ASN A 144 -9.58 11.02 -14.96
CA ASN A 144 -8.20 11.24 -14.50
C ASN A 144 -8.00 10.50 -13.17
N LEU A 145 -7.39 9.31 -13.24
CA LEU A 145 -7.22 8.43 -12.07
C LEU A 145 -6.28 9.06 -11.04
N GLN A 146 -5.13 9.60 -11.46
CA GLN A 146 -4.14 10.19 -10.55
C GLN A 146 -4.74 11.37 -9.77
N GLU A 147 -5.38 12.30 -10.45
CA GLU A 147 -6.06 13.43 -9.80
C GLU A 147 -7.15 12.97 -8.83
N THR A 148 -7.90 11.93 -9.22
CA THR A 148 -8.96 11.37 -8.36
C THR A 148 -8.39 10.69 -7.13
N VAL A 149 -7.30 9.94 -7.26
CA VAL A 149 -6.58 9.32 -6.15
C VAL A 149 -6.11 10.39 -5.17
N SER A 150 -5.45 11.44 -5.65
CA SER A 150 -4.97 12.55 -4.81
C SER A 150 -6.12 13.24 -4.07
N ARG A 151 -7.23 13.55 -4.77
CA ARG A 151 -8.43 14.17 -4.15
C ARG A 151 -9.06 13.29 -3.07
N ILE A 152 -9.14 11.99 -3.30
CA ILE A 152 -9.70 11.04 -2.32
C ILE A 152 -8.77 10.94 -1.12
N LYS A 153 -7.46 10.81 -1.33
CA LYS A 153 -6.45 10.77 -0.26
C LYS A 153 -6.51 12.02 0.61
N GLU A 154 -6.52 13.21 0.01
CA GLU A 154 -6.63 14.47 0.76
C GLU A 154 -7.91 14.53 1.59
N ALA A 155 -9.05 14.13 1.02
CA ALA A 155 -10.32 14.16 1.71
C ALA A 155 -10.37 13.18 2.89
N ILE A 156 -9.94 11.94 2.68
CA ILE A 156 -9.94 10.90 3.70
C ILE A 156 -8.90 11.20 4.80
N ASN A 157 -7.69 11.63 4.44
CA ASN A 157 -6.65 11.95 5.42
C ASN A 157 -7.07 13.12 6.34
N ARG A 158 -7.74 14.14 5.78
CA ARG A 158 -8.30 15.24 6.57
C ARG A 158 -9.34 14.77 7.59
N GLU A 159 -10.22 13.84 7.20
CA GLU A 159 -11.18 13.24 8.12
C GLU A 159 -10.48 12.38 9.18
N ALA A 160 -9.43 11.64 8.81
CA ALA A 160 -8.68 10.78 9.71
C ALA A 160 -7.95 11.54 10.85
N GLU A 161 -7.69 12.84 10.68
CA GLU A 161 -7.15 13.70 11.76
C GLU A 161 -8.13 13.86 12.92
N HIS A 162 -9.44 13.80 12.63
CA HIS A 162 -10.50 14.13 13.59
C HIS A 162 -11.44 12.96 13.91
N ASP A 163 -11.44 11.91 13.08
CA ASP A 163 -12.34 10.76 13.22
C ASP A 163 -11.57 9.45 13.05
N GLU A 164 -11.45 8.69 14.14
CA GLU A 164 -10.74 7.41 14.17
C GLU A 164 -11.29 6.38 13.15
N ARG A 165 -12.56 6.51 12.75
CA ARG A 165 -13.17 5.62 11.75
C ARG A 165 -12.44 5.68 10.41
N PHE A 166 -11.80 6.80 10.11
CA PHE A 166 -11.07 6.98 8.85
C PHE A 166 -9.62 6.49 8.92
N ARG A 167 -9.02 6.32 10.11
CA ARG A 167 -7.58 6.03 10.26
C ARG A 167 -7.15 4.66 9.76
N THR A 168 -8.01 3.67 9.82
CA THR A 168 -7.68 2.28 9.47
C THR A 168 -8.46 1.78 8.25
N LEU A 169 -9.04 2.69 7.46
CA LEU A 169 -9.81 2.34 6.28
C LEU A 169 -8.92 1.86 5.14
N ARG A 170 -9.42 0.87 4.41
CA ARG A 170 -8.86 0.41 3.15
C ARG A 170 -9.77 0.87 2.01
N ILE A 171 -9.25 1.77 1.19
CA ILE A 171 -9.99 2.42 0.11
C ILE A 171 -9.44 1.95 -1.24
N ALA A 172 -10.28 1.38 -2.08
CA ALA A 172 -9.93 1.02 -3.44
C ALA A 172 -10.42 2.07 -4.44
N ILE A 173 -9.55 2.49 -5.36
CA ILE A 173 -9.85 3.47 -6.41
C ILE A 173 -9.54 2.85 -7.76
N MET A 174 -10.59 2.45 -8.48
CA MET A 174 -10.49 1.65 -9.70
C MET A 174 -10.99 2.39 -10.92
N GLY A 175 -10.17 2.44 -11.97
CA GLY A 175 -10.48 3.14 -13.20
C GLY A 175 -11.67 2.58 -13.97
N CYS A 176 -12.01 1.29 -13.79
CA CYS A 176 -13.14 0.66 -14.47
C CYS A 176 -13.70 -0.54 -13.69
N ILE A 177 -14.92 -0.96 -14.07
CA ILE A 177 -15.63 -2.08 -13.43
C ILE A 177 -15.05 -3.47 -13.82
N VAL A 178 -14.22 -3.56 -14.85
CA VAL A 178 -13.78 -4.87 -15.39
C VAL A 178 -12.96 -5.66 -14.38
N ASN A 179 -11.94 -5.03 -13.81
CA ASN A 179 -11.06 -5.66 -12.81
C ASN A 179 -11.36 -5.15 -11.39
N GLY A 180 -11.99 -3.96 -11.30
CA GLY A 180 -12.19 -3.27 -10.04
C GLY A 180 -12.75 -4.15 -8.91
N PRO A 181 -13.89 -4.85 -9.12
CA PRO A 181 -14.49 -5.68 -8.08
C PRO A 181 -13.59 -6.83 -7.58
N GLY A 182 -12.70 -7.36 -8.43
CA GLY A 182 -11.74 -8.38 -8.05
C GLY A 182 -10.52 -7.81 -7.29
N GLU A 183 -9.98 -6.69 -7.78
CA GLU A 183 -8.78 -6.07 -7.22
C GLU A 183 -9.05 -5.33 -5.90
N MET A 184 -10.31 -4.98 -5.62
CA MET A 184 -10.72 -4.32 -4.37
C MET A 184 -11.28 -5.28 -3.32
N ALA A 185 -11.07 -6.59 -3.45
CA ALA A 185 -11.73 -7.60 -2.62
C ALA A 185 -11.53 -7.40 -1.11
N ASP A 186 -10.40 -6.83 -0.71
CA ASP A 186 -10.03 -6.57 0.69
C ASP A 186 -10.30 -5.12 1.12
N ALA A 187 -10.83 -4.27 0.24
CA ALA A 187 -11.12 -2.88 0.58
C ALA A 187 -12.44 -2.76 1.35
N ASP A 188 -12.48 -1.83 2.30
CA ASP A 188 -13.69 -1.50 3.04
C ASP A 188 -14.67 -0.71 2.16
N TYR A 189 -14.11 0.18 1.33
CA TYR A 189 -14.87 0.98 0.37
C TYR A 189 -14.18 1.03 -0.99
N GLY A 190 -14.98 1.08 -2.06
CA GLY A 190 -14.51 1.17 -3.43
C GLY A 190 -15.09 2.36 -4.18
N TYR A 191 -14.25 3.05 -4.93
CA TYR A 191 -14.60 4.08 -5.90
C TYR A 191 -14.24 3.54 -7.28
N VAL A 192 -15.24 3.21 -8.10
CA VAL A 192 -15.04 2.44 -9.34
C VAL A 192 -15.64 3.18 -10.53
N GLY A 193 -14.84 3.42 -11.57
CA GLY A 193 -15.31 4.02 -12.83
C GLY A 193 -16.40 3.19 -13.49
N ALA A 194 -17.54 3.82 -13.79
CA ALA A 194 -18.71 3.19 -14.37
C ALA A 194 -19.01 3.64 -15.82
N GLY A 195 -18.46 4.79 -16.22
CA GLY A 195 -18.63 5.38 -17.53
C GLY A 195 -17.97 6.77 -17.59
N PRO A 196 -18.00 7.47 -18.74
CA PRO A 196 -17.47 8.83 -18.83
C PRO A 196 -18.12 9.76 -17.81
N GLY A 197 -17.34 10.35 -16.90
CA GLY A 197 -17.82 11.21 -15.82
C GLY A 197 -18.75 10.53 -14.81
N ARG A 198 -18.77 9.20 -14.77
CA ARG A 198 -19.63 8.42 -13.87
C ARG A 198 -18.84 7.39 -13.10
N VAL A 199 -19.17 7.21 -11.82
CA VAL A 199 -18.58 6.23 -10.92
C VAL A 199 -19.65 5.48 -10.14
N SER A 200 -19.26 4.35 -9.57
CA SER A 200 -20.07 3.59 -8.62
C SER A 200 -19.33 3.44 -7.31
N LEU A 201 -20.03 3.53 -6.19
CA LEU A 201 -19.48 3.33 -4.87
C LEU A 201 -19.81 1.95 -4.34
N TYR A 202 -18.83 1.37 -3.68
CA TYR A 202 -18.92 0.04 -3.10
C TYR A 202 -18.64 0.11 -1.60
N LYS A 203 -19.32 -0.74 -0.85
CA LYS A 203 -18.97 -1.12 0.52
C LYS A 203 -18.57 -2.59 0.48
N GLN A 204 -17.29 -2.87 0.72
CA GLN A 204 -16.71 -4.18 0.46
C GLN A 204 -17.03 -4.63 -0.99
N LYS A 205 -17.59 -5.80 -1.18
CA LYS A 205 -17.95 -6.34 -2.51
C LYS A 205 -19.31 -5.88 -3.04
N THR A 206 -20.07 -5.13 -2.24
CA THR A 206 -21.45 -4.72 -2.59
C THR A 206 -21.46 -3.33 -3.19
N CYS A 207 -22.00 -3.19 -4.40
CA CYS A 207 -22.25 -1.88 -5.01
C CYS A 207 -23.45 -1.21 -4.31
N VAL A 208 -23.19 -0.11 -3.60
CA VAL A 208 -24.20 0.60 -2.81
C VAL A 208 -24.83 1.77 -3.56
N GLU A 209 -24.10 2.40 -4.46
CA GLU A 209 -24.63 3.47 -5.30
C GLU A 209 -24.00 3.42 -6.70
N LYS A 210 -24.82 3.51 -7.73
CA LYS A 210 -24.40 3.37 -9.14
C LYS A 210 -24.54 4.68 -9.90
N ASN A 211 -23.68 4.88 -10.90
CA ASN A 211 -23.82 5.95 -11.89
C ASN A 211 -23.83 7.38 -11.30
N ILE A 212 -23.03 7.60 -10.26
CA ILE A 212 -22.89 8.90 -9.60
C ILE A 212 -22.05 9.82 -10.49
N PRO A 213 -22.38 11.11 -10.64
CA PRO A 213 -21.48 12.09 -11.23
C PRO A 213 -20.15 12.13 -10.47
N SER A 214 -19.03 12.15 -11.19
CA SER A 214 -17.67 12.07 -10.57
C SER A 214 -17.34 13.27 -9.68
N ASP A 215 -17.97 14.43 -9.90
CA ASP A 215 -17.85 15.64 -9.09
C ASP A 215 -18.53 15.51 -7.71
N GLU A 216 -19.61 14.72 -7.61
CA GLU A 216 -20.33 14.45 -6.35
C GLU A 216 -19.74 13.25 -5.59
N ALA A 217 -19.04 12.38 -6.27
CA ALA A 217 -18.74 11.02 -5.78
C ALA A 217 -17.80 10.99 -4.56
N VAL A 218 -16.84 11.91 -4.44
CA VAL A 218 -15.97 11.99 -3.25
C VAL A 218 -16.80 12.38 -2.03
N GLY A 219 -17.69 13.37 -2.15
CA GLY A 219 -18.60 13.76 -1.06
C GLY A 219 -19.50 12.62 -0.61
N LYS A 220 -20.05 11.85 -1.58
CA LYS A 220 -20.88 10.69 -1.30
C LYS A 220 -20.11 9.53 -0.67
N LEU A 221 -18.84 9.33 -1.06
CA LEU A 221 -17.96 8.36 -0.41
C LEU A 221 -17.76 8.70 1.08
N LEU A 222 -17.47 9.96 1.40
CA LEU A 222 -17.35 10.41 2.79
C LEU A 222 -18.65 10.23 3.57
N GLN A 223 -19.81 10.53 2.97
CA GLN A 223 -21.12 10.29 3.59
C GLN A 223 -21.36 8.81 3.85
N LEU A 224 -21.02 7.94 2.89
CA LEU A 224 -21.14 6.49 3.02
C LEU A 224 -20.30 5.98 4.19
N ILE A 225 -19.06 6.44 4.32
CA ILE A 225 -18.17 6.06 5.42
C ILE A 225 -18.73 6.53 6.76
N ARG A 226 -19.16 7.80 6.86
CA ARG A 226 -19.73 8.38 8.10
C ARG A 226 -21.03 7.72 8.55
N SER A 227 -21.87 7.27 7.61
CA SER A 227 -23.15 6.61 7.88
C SER A 227 -23.00 5.12 8.20
N SER A 228 -21.82 4.55 7.99
CA SER A 228 -21.58 3.13 8.24
C SER A 228 -21.13 2.93 9.69
N GLU A 229 -21.67 1.90 10.36
CA GLU A 229 -21.10 1.38 11.58
C GLU A 229 -19.66 0.91 11.30
N LYS A 230 -18.76 0.99 12.30
CA LYS A 230 -17.37 0.51 12.15
C LYS A 230 -17.38 -0.86 11.49
N PRO A 231 -16.51 -1.11 10.49
CA PRO A 231 -16.27 -2.47 10.05
C PRO A 231 -15.88 -3.29 11.29
N GLN A 232 -16.58 -4.38 11.57
CA GLN A 232 -16.14 -5.30 12.61
C GLN A 232 -14.75 -5.78 12.18
N GLU A 233 -13.75 -5.61 13.03
CA GLU A 233 -12.46 -6.28 12.89
C GLU A 233 -12.74 -7.77 12.72
N GLY A 234 -12.71 -8.22 11.48
CA GLY A 234 -12.77 -9.65 11.19
C GLY A 234 -11.53 -10.26 11.82
N LEU A 235 -11.71 -11.00 12.90
CA LEU A 235 -10.76 -11.98 13.36
C LEU A 235 -10.28 -12.74 12.11
N THR A 236 -9.05 -12.51 11.70
CA THR A 236 -8.37 -13.38 10.76
C THR A 236 -8.14 -14.68 11.51
N ASP A 237 -9.15 -15.57 11.45
CA ASP A 237 -8.95 -16.95 11.82
C ASP A 237 -7.80 -17.49 10.97
N GLY A 238 -6.71 -17.82 11.65
CA GLY A 238 -5.58 -18.50 11.06
C GLY A 238 -6.03 -19.85 10.46
N ARG A 239 -5.85 -19.95 9.14
CA ARG A 239 -5.67 -21.23 8.44
C ARG A 239 -4.67 -21.05 7.32
#